data_11a41d7dc7626a9415be0b72243f7f89
#
_entry.id   11a41d7dc7626a9415be0b72243f7f89
#
_cell.length_a   1.000
_cell.length_b   1.000
_cell.length_c   1.000
_cell.angle_alpha   90.00
_cell.angle_beta   90.00
_cell.angle_gamma   90.00
#
_symmetry.space_group_name_H-M   'P 1'
#
loop_
_entity.id
_entity.type
_entity.pdbx_description
1 polymer ?
#
loop_
_entity_poly.entity_id
_entity_poly.type
_entity_poly.pdbx_seq_one_letter_code
_entity_poly.pdbx_strand_id
1 'polypeptide(L)'
;DRNYVTLDDLQERALAKNDPEMFLQLHKPPVLIDEVQYAPELFSMIKLIVDKEHRKGDFWLTGSQIFDLMKGVQESLAGRVAVLSLSSLSQTEIYGGEDRPFQIEIEHLMKRKEGRTSADLQEIFRRIFQGSMPAIVSNEVSNNSIFYGSYLSTYIERDVRNLSDSID
;
A
#
# COMPACT_ATOMS: atom_id res chain seq x y z
N ASP A 1 2.48 8.68 18.18
CA ASP A 1 3.36 7.56 17.82
C ASP A 1 2.55 6.28 17.71
N ARG A 2 2.93 5.40 16.80
CA ARG A 2 2.29 4.12 16.54
C ARG A 2 3.35 3.01 16.62
N ASN A 3 3.04 1.92 17.29
CA ASN A 3 3.90 0.74 17.28
C ASN A 3 3.97 0.15 15.86
N TYR A 4 5.09 -0.42 15.52
CA TYR A 4 5.31 -1.09 14.23
C TYR A 4 5.81 -2.50 14.43
N VAL A 5 5.23 -3.44 13.70
CA VAL A 5 5.68 -4.83 13.64
C VAL A 5 5.49 -5.34 12.21
N THR A 6 6.45 -6.12 11.71
CA THR A 6 6.34 -6.75 10.38
C THR A 6 6.29 -8.26 10.50
N LEU A 7 5.42 -8.88 9.71
CA LEU A 7 5.34 -10.33 9.59
C LEU A 7 6.33 -10.92 8.57
N ASP A 8 7.25 -10.09 8.05
CA ASP A 8 8.46 -10.59 7.41
C ASP A 8 9.41 -11.23 8.42
N ASP A 9 9.37 -10.80 9.68
CA ASP A 9 10.03 -11.49 10.78
C ASP A 9 9.36 -12.84 11.01
N LEU A 10 10.15 -13.92 10.94
CA LEU A 10 9.66 -15.29 11.06
C LEU A 10 9.14 -15.63 12.45
N GLN A 11 9.69 -15.02 13.50
CA GLN A 11 9.26 -15.24 14.88
C GLN A 11 7.92 -14.56 15.13
N GLU A 12 7.80 -13.30 14.71
CA GLU A 12 6.55 -12.53 14.79
C GLU A 12 5.44 -13.18 13.96
N ARG A 13 5.76 -13.64 12.76
CA ARG A 13 4.84 -14.41 11.91
C ARG A 13 4.36 -15.70 12.57
N ALA A 14 5.29 -16.46 13.15
CA ALA A 14 4.96 -17.70 13.84
C ALA A 14 4.05 -17.46 15.05
N LEU A 15 4.34 -16.43 15.83
CA LEU A 15 3.50 -16.03 16.96
C LEU A 15 2.11 -15.58 16.50
N ALA A 16 2.05 -14.70 15.47
CA ALA A 16 0.79 -14.21 14.93
C ALA A 16 -0.15 -15.31 14.41
N LYS A 17 0.42 -16.39 13.85
CA LYS A 17 -0.33 -17.55 13.37
C LYS A 17 -0.78 -18.48 14.50
N ASN A 18 0.14 -18.79 15.41
CA ASN A 18 -0.09 -19.83 16.42
C ASN A 18 -0.84 -19.29 17.64
N ASP A 19 -0.61 -18.03 17.99
CA ASP A 19 -1.26 -17.36 19.13
C ASP A 19 -1.52 -15.88 18.80
N PRO A 20 -2.56 -15.58 17.99
CA PRO A 20 -2.94 -14.22 17.62
C PRO A 20 -3.29 -13.34 18.83
N GLU A 21 -3.81 -13.94 19.89
CA GLU A 21 -4.15 -13.20 21.12
C GLU A 21 -2.89 -12.69 21.82
N MET A 22 -1.91 -13.57 22.04
CA MET A 22 -0.63 -13.20 22.63
C MET A 22 0.11 -12.16 21.75
N PHE A 23 0.10 -12.35 20.44
CA PHE A 23 0.69 -11.39 19.51
C PHE A 23 0.10 -9.98 19.71
N LEU A 24 -1.22 -9.84 19.77
CA LEU A 24 -1.89 -8.55 19.96
C LEU A 24 -1.76 -8.01 21.40
N GLN A 25 -1.49 -8.85 22.38
CA GLN A 25 -1.15 -8.41 23.74
C GLN A 25 0.24 -7.80 23.82
N LEU A 26 1.20 -8.32 23.06
CA LEU A 26 2.57 -7.79 22.95
C LEU A 26 2.60 -6.52 22.08
N HIS A 27 1.87 -6.49 20.98
CA HIS A 27 1.81 -5.38 20.03
C HIS A 27 0.52 -4.57 20.20
N LYS A 28 0.41 -3.89 21.36
CA LYS A 28 -0.80 -3.14 21.72
C LYS A 28 -1.09 -1.99 20.76
N PRO A 29 -2.39 -1.74 20.47
CA PRO A 29 -2.80 -0.54 19.71
C PRO A 29 -2.40 0.78 20.40
N PRO A 30 -2.12 1.85 19.63
CA PRO A 30 -2.19 1.90 18.18
C PRO A 30 -0.98 1.23 17.52
N VAL A 31 -1.23 0.29 16.60
CA VAL A 31 -0.19 -0.53 15.95
C VAL A 31 -0.36 -0.55 14.43
N LEU A 32 0.78 -0.59 13.71
CA LEU A 32 0.85 -0.93 12.30
C LEU A 32 1.43 -2.33 12.19
N ILE A 33 0.67 -3.23 11.56
CA ILE A 33 1.07 -4.61 11.28
C ILE A 33 1.32 -4.71 9.78
N ASP A 34 2.58 -4.93 9.43
CA ASP A 34 3.03 -5.00 8.05
C ASP A 34 3.01 -6.43 7.54
N GLU A 35 2.69 -6.62 6.26
CA GLU A 35 2.54 -7.91 5.58
C GLU A 35 1.53 -8.85 6.29
N VAL A 36 0.39 -8.28 6.72
CA VAL A 36 -0.62 -9.00 7.54
C VAL A 36 -1.22 -10.22 6.85
N GLN A 37 -1.16 -10.32 5.50
CA GLN A 37 -1.64 -11.48 4.75
C GLN A 37 -0.89 -12.78 5.13
N TYR A 38 0.28 -12.69 5.74
CA TYR A 38 0.99 -13.88 6.24
C TYR A 38 0.39 -14.51 7.49
N ALA A 39 -0.52 -13.83 8.19
CA ALA A 39 -1.23 -14.37 9.35
C ALA A 39 -2.71 -13.96 9.32
N PRO A 40 -3.53 -14.57 8.46
CA PRO A 40 -4.95 -14.25 8.32
C PRO A 40 -5.76 -14.49 9.62
N GLU A 41 -5.24 -15.29 10.53
CA GLU A 41 -5.81 -15.54 11.86
C GLU A 41 -6.00 -14.24 12.66
N LEU A 42 -5.14 -13.24 12.44
CA LEU A 42 -5.22 -11.92 13.07
C LEU A 42 -6.52 -11.18 12.75
N PHE A 43 -7.08 -11.33 11.56
CA PHE A 43 -8.28 -10.58 11.17
C PHE A 43 -9.46 -10.84 12.08
N SER A 44 -9.66 -12.11 12.47
CA SER A 44 -10.74 -12.50 13.38
C SER A 44 -10.54 -11.94 14.80
N MET A 45 -9.30 -11.93 15.29
CA MET A 45 -8.98 -11.38 16.61
C MET A 45 -9.07 -9.85 16.61
N ILE A 46 -8.57 -9.18 15.57
CA ILE A 46 -8.71 -7.73 15.40
C ILE A 46 -10.19 -7.33 15.38
N LYS A 47 -11.04 -8.09 14.67
CA LYS A 47 -12.48 -7.87 14.66
C LYS A 47 -13.06 -7.87 16.07
N LEU A 48 -12.74 -8.88 16.89
CA LEU A 48 -13.23 -8.97 18.26
C LEU A 48 -12.83 -7.75 19.10
N ILE A 49 -11.58 -7.29 18.97
CA ILE A 49 -11.08 -6.12 19.69
C ILE A 49 -11.79 -4.85 19.22
N VAL A 50 -11.91 -4.65 17.91
CA VAL A 50 -12.58 -3.47 17.33
C VAL A 50 -14.06 -3.42 17.74
N ASP A 51 -14.75 -4.56 17.75
CA ASP A 51 -16.15 -4.64 18.16
C ASP A 51 -16.34 -4.37 19.66
N LYS A 52 -15.33 -4.69 20.48
CA LYS A 52 -15.38 -4.45 21.93
C LYS A 52 -15.00 -3.02 22.30
N GLU A 53 -13.91 -2.52 21.73
CA GLU A 53 -13.33 -1.23 22.16
C GLU A 53 -13.93 -0.04 21.42
N HIS A 54 -14.50 -0.22 20.24
CA HIS A 54 -15.09 0.83 19.37
C HIS A 54 -14.16 2.00 19.03
N ARG A 55 -12.84 1.82 19.17
CA ARG A 55 -11.85 2.85 18.85
C ARG A 55 -11.43 2.75 17.40
N LYS A 56 -11.47 3.90 16.70
CA LYS A 56 -11.07 4.00 15.29
C LYS A 56 -9.57 4.25 15.17
N GLY A 57 -8.96 3.63 14.15
CA GLY A 57 -7.55 3.85 13.82
C GLY A 57 -6.56 3.12 14.74
N ASP A 58 -7.01 2.23 15.61
CA ASP A 58 -6.15 1.42 16.47
C ASP A 58 -5.22 0.51 15.68
N PHE A 59 -5.73 -0.09 14.62
CA PHE A 59 -4.98 -0.99 13.74
C PHE A 59 -4.78 -0.38 12.36
N TRP A 60 -3.54 -0.36 11.88
CA TRP A 60 -3.19 -0.14 10.51
C TRP A 60 -2.59 -1.44 9.97
N LEU A 61 -3.14 -1.92 8.88
CA LEU A 61 -2.76 -3.18 8.26
C LEU A 61 -2.23 -2.87 6.87
N THR A 62 -1.04 -3.37 6.55
CA THR A 62 -0.47 -3.27 5.20
C THR A 62 -0.21 -4.65 4.64
N GLY A 63 -0.14 -4.73 3.33
CA GLY A 63 0.21 -5.95 2.63
C GLY A 63 0.39 -5.71 1.14
N SER A 64 1.35 -6.38 0.56
CA SER A 64 1.67 -6.28 -0.86
C SER A 64 0.81 -7.22 -1.73
N GLN A 65 0.20 -8.25 -1.15
CA GLN A 65 -0.66 -9.22 -1.83
C GLN A 65 -2.12 -8.79 -1.69
N ILE A 66 -2.59 -7.96 -2.61
CA ILE A 66 -3.91 -7.33 -2.55
C ILE A 66 -5.04 -8.36 -2.43
N PHE A 67 -4.98 -9.45 -3.18
CA PHE A 67 -6.06 -10.46 -3.20
C PHE A 67 -6.18 -11.19 -1.87
N ASP A 68 -5.07 -11.67 -1.30
CA ASP A 68 -5.07 -12.38 -0.02
C ASP A 68 -5.46 -11.44 1.12
N LEU A 69 -4.93 -10.21 1.11
CA LEU A 69 -5.31 -9.18 2.06
C LEU A 69 -6.82 -8.87 2.00
N MET A 70 -7.35 -8.64 0.80
CA MET A 70 -8.77 -8.29 0.62
C MET A 70 -9.72 -9.43 0.95
N LYS A 71 -9.33 -10.69 0.73
CA LYS A 71 -10.10 -11.86 1.16
C LYS A 71 -10.27 -11.85 2.69
N GLY A 72 -9.20 -11.73 3.45
CA GLY A 72 -9.26 -11.67 4.91
C GLY A 72 -10.08 -10.47 5.42
N VAL A 73 -9.92 -9.31 4.79
CA VAL A 73 -10.69 -8.09 5.10
C VAL A 73 -12.19 -8.29 4.83
N GLN A 74 -12.57 -8.85 3.69
CA GLN A 74 -13.97 -9.07 3.32
C GLN A 74 -14.65 -10.09 4.26
N GLU A 75 -13.95 -11.15 4.60
CA GLU A 75 -14.49 -12.21 5.48
C GLU A 75 -14.64 -11.76 6.93
N SER A 76 -13.73 -10.95 7.44
CA SER A 76 -13.67 -10.64 8.87
C SER A 76 -13.96 -9.19 9.23
N LEU A 77 -13.50 -8.22 8.43
CA LEU A 77 -13.51 -6.80 8.76
C LEU A 77 -14.52 -5.96 7.97
N ALA A 78 -15.43 -6.56 7.23
CA ALA A 78 -16.44 -5.84 6.47
C ALA A 78 -17.22 -4.82 7.33
N GLY A 79 -17.29 -3.57 6.88
CA GLY A 79 -17.93 -2.47 7.59
C GLY A 79 -17.13 -1.89 8.78
N ARG A 80 -15.92 -2.39 9.06
CA ARG A 80 -15.05 -1.98 10.17
C ARG A 80 -13.74 -1.36 9.71
N VAL A 81 -13.44 -1.39 8.43
CA VAL A 81 -12.16 -0.99 7.85
C VAL A 81 -12.37 0.07 6.76
N ALA A 82 -11.44 1.01 6.68
CA ALA A 82 -11.24 1.86 5.52
C ALA A 82 -10.09 1.28 4.69
N VAL A 83 -10.33 1.04 3.40
CA VAL A 83 -9.31 0.55 2.47
C VAL A 83 -8.71 1.74 1.74
N LEU A 84 -7.39 1.87 1.84
CA LEU A 84 -6.62 2.91 1.17
C LEU A 84 -5.63 2.25 0.22
N SER A 85 -5.54 2.78 -1.00
CA SER A 85 -4.56 2.32 -1.98
C SER A 85 -3.44 3.35 -2.10
N LEU A 86 -2.20 2.88 -2.01
CA LEU A 86 -1.03 3.70 -2.27
C LEU A 86 -0.59 3.51 -3.72
N SER A 87 -0.69 4.57 -4.50
CA SER A 87 -0.21 4.60 -5.88
C SER A 87 1.28 4.95 -5.94
N SER A 88 1.90 4.77 -7.10
CA SER A 88 3.21 5.34 -7.38
C SER A 88 3.18 6.87 -7.34
N LEU A 89 4.35 7.52 -7.34
CA LEU A 89 4.46 8.97 -7.21
C LEU A 89 3.66 9.72 -8.27
N SER A 90 2.90 10.72 -7.82
CA SER A 90 2.24 11.66 -8.72
C SER A 90 3.26 12.58 -9.42
N GLN A 91 2.87 13.22 -10.52
CA GLN A 91 3.74 14.22 -11.16
C GLN A 91 4.05 15.40 -10.23
N THR A 92 3.10 15.75 -9.37
CA THR A 92 3.29 16.82 -8.39
C THR A 92 4.37 16.46 -7.37
N GLU A 93 4.35 15.24 -6.85
CA GLU A 93 5.39 14.75 -5.92
C GLU A 93 6.75 14.64 -6.60
N ILE A 94 6.81 14.15 -7.84
CA ILE A 94 8.07 14.04 -8.60
C ILE A 94 8.73 15.43 -8.78
N TYR A 95 7.94 16.49 -8.90
CA TYR A 95 8.44 17.87 -9.00
C TYR A 95 8.58 18.58 -7.65
N GLY A 96 8.43 17.86 -6.53
CA GLY A 96 8.58 18.43 -5.19
C GLY A 96 7.44 19.37 -4.77
N GLY A 97 6.30 19.25 -5.41
CA GLY A 97 5.09 19.99 -5.05
C GLY A 97 4.19 19.25 -4.06
N GLU A 98 3.19 19.95 -3.58
CA GLU A 98 2.13 19.37 -2.75
C GLU A 98 0.94 18.95 -3.61
N ASP A 99 0.47 17.73 -3.48
CA ASP A 99 -0.77 17.28 -4.10
C ASP A 99 -1.96 17.96 -3.41
N ARG A 100 -2.79 18.57 -4.24
CA ARG A 100 -4.04 19.20 -3.81
C ARG A 100 -5.20 18.64 -4.61
N PRO A 101 -6.38 18.50 -4.02
CA PRO A 101 -7.57 18.09 -4.75
C PRO A 101 -7.76 18.93 -6.01
N PHE A 102 -8.21 18.29 -7.09
CA PHE A 102 -8.51 19.02 -8.32
C PHE A 102 -9.73 19.92 -8.10
N GLN A 103 -9.55 21.21 -8.36
CA GLN A 103 -10.60 22.24 -8.25
C GLN A 103 -10.93 22.75 -9.63
N ILE A 104 -12.25 22.82 -9.93
CA ILE A 104 -12.76 23.20 -11.25
C ILE A 104 -13.01 24.71 -11.39
N GLU A 105 -12.92 25.47 -10.31
CA GLU A 105 -13.09 26.91 -10.33
C GLU A 105 -12.02 27.58 -11.18
N ILE A 106 -12.43 28.51 -12.04
CA ILE A 106 -11.55 29.18 -13.00
C ILE A 106 -10.35 29.87 -12.33
N GLU A 107 -10.58 30.51 -11.19
CA GLU A 107 -9.50 31.15 -10.42
C GLU A 107 -8.40 30.16 -10.01
N HIS A 108 -8.78 28.96 -9.54
CA HIS A 108 -7.82 27.91 -9.17
C HIS A 108 -7.08 27.37 -10.39
N LEU A 109 -7.78 27.19 -11.51
CA LEU A 109 -7.17 26.75 -12.76
C LEU A 109 -6.17 27.79 -13.31
N MET A 110 -6.50 29.07 -13.25
CA MET A 110 -5.60 30.16 -13.66
C MET A 110 -4.37 30.23 -12.77
N LYS A 111 -4.51 30.17 -11.45
CA LYS A 111 -3.37 30.10 -10.50
C LYS A 111 -2.46 28.88 -10.74
N ARG A 112 -3.05 27.73 -11.10
CA ARG A 112 -2.26 26.54 -11.44
C ARG A 112 -1.46 26.70 -12.74
N LYS A 113 -1.93 27.53 -13.66
CA LYS A 113 -1.22 27.83 -14.90
C LYS A 113 -0.05 28.79 -14.67
N GLU A 114 -0.20 29.72 -13.76
CA GLU A 114 0.85 30.69 -13.39
C GLU A 114 2.01 29.95 -12.71
N GLY A 115 3.22 30.13 -13.22
CA GLY A 115 4.43 29.52 -12.65
C GLY A 115 4.77 28.11 -13.12
N ARG A 116 4.00 27.51 -14.03
CA ARG A 116 4.38 26.25 -14.64
C ARG A 116 5.19 26.46 -15.91
N THR A 117 6.38 25.91 -15.95
CA THR A 117 7.12 25.66 -17.20
C THR A 117 6.42 24.54 -17.96
N SER A 118 6.10 24.75 -19.23
CA SER A 118 5.59 23.68 -20.08
C SER A 118 6.72 22.68 -20.33
N ALA A 119 6.48 21.41 -20.03
CA ALA A 119 7.36 20.35 -20.48
C ALA A 119 7.28 20.24 -22.02
N ASP A 120 8.42 20.02 -22.67
CA ASP A 120 8.42 19.72 -24.10
C ASP A 120 7.92 18.29 -24.35
N LEU A 121 7.66 17.96 -25.60
CA LEU A 121 7.12 16.66 -25.99
C LEU A 121 8.09 15.51 -25.63
N GLN A 122 9.39 15.73 -25.78
CA GLN A 122 10.40 14.73 -25.44
C GLN A 122 10.41 14.42 -23.96
N GLU A 123 10.34 15.45 -23.11
CA GLU A 123 10.25 15.27 -21.65
C GLU A 123 8.98 14.52 -21.25
N ILE A 124 7.84 14.80 -21.88
CA ILE A 124 6.59 14.07 -21.61
C ILE A 124 6.74 12.60 -21.94
N PHE A 125 7.26 12.24 -23.11
CA PHE A 125 7.46 10.83 -23.49
C PHE A 125 8.53 10.16 -22.63
N ARG A 126 9.60 10.86 -22.28
CA ARG A 126 10.61 10.36 -21.34
C ARG A 126 9.97 9.99 -20.00
N ARG A 127 9.11 10.83 -19.45
CA ARG A 127 8.39 10.59 -18.21
C ARG A 127 7.44 9.39 -18.29
N ILE A 128 6.69 9.29 -19.38
CA ILE A 128 5.80 8.14 -19.62
C ILE A 128 6.61 6.84 -19.63
N PHE A 129 7.75 6.82 -20.33
CA PHE A 129 8.63 5.65 -20.42
C PHE A 129 9.32 5.33 -19.08
N GLN A 130 9.74 6.34 -18.35
CA GLN A 130 10.41 6.20 -17.06
C GLN A 130 9.45 5.67 -15.98
N GLY A 131 8.19 6.09 -16.04
CA GLY A 131 7.20 5.79 -15.00
C GLY A 131 7.42 6.59 -13.73
N SER A 132 6.74 6.20 -12.66
CA SER A 132 6.68 6.95 -11.40
C SER A 132 6.96 6.11 -10.16
N MET A 133 7.61 4.96 -10.31
CA MET A 133 8.06 4.15 -9.19
C MET A 133 9.17 4.88 -8.41
N PRO A 134 9.07 4.93 -7.05
CA PRO A 134 10.03 5.69 -6.23
C PRO A 134 11.49 5.37 -6.52
N ALA A 135 11.87 4.11 -6.62
CA ALA A 135 13.25 3.68 -6.88
C ALA A 135 13.80 4.17 -8.23
N ILE A 136 12.93 4.36 -9.22
CA ILE A 136 13.32 4.92 -10.52
C ILE A 136 13.44 6.44 -10.44
N VAL A 137 12.50 7.08 -9.77
CA VAL A 137 12.49 8.55 -9.63
C VAL A 137 13.66 9.03 -8.78
N SER A 138 14.03 8.29 -7.72
CA SER A 138 15.20 8.59 -6.87
C SER A 138 16.54 8.25 -7.51
N ASN A 139 16.55 7.65 -8.72
CA ASN A 139 17.74 7.16 -9.41
C ASN A 139 18.51 6.05 -8.66
N GLU A 140 17.86 5.32 -7.76
CA GLU A 140 18.41 4.10 -7.16
C GLU A 140 18.59 2.99 -8.18
N VAL A 141 17.79 3.02 -9.24
CA VAL A 141 17.82 2.07 -10.36
C VAL A 141 18.37 2.76 -11.62
N SER A 142 19.44 2.21 -12.17
CA SER A 142 20.08 2.74 -13.38
C SER A 142 19.50 2.21 -14.70
N ASN A 143 18.77 1.07 -14.66
CA ASN A 143 18.21 0.44 -15.85
C ASN A 143 16.73 0.10 -15.68
N ASN A 144 15.89 0.98 -16.22
CA ASN A 144 14.43 0.85 -16.11
C ASN A 144 13.89 -0.43 -16.75
N SER A 145 14.46 -0.88 -17.87
CA SER A 145 13.99 -2.08 -18.57
C SER A 145 14.22 -3.34 -17.74
N ILE A 146 15.39 -3.46 -17.10
CA ILE A 146 15.68 -4.57 -16.19
C ILE A 146 14.77 -4.52 -14.98
N PHE A 147 14.60 -3.33 -14.39
CA PHE A 147 13.74 -3.14 -13.23
C PHE A 147 12.29 -3.57 -13.52
N TYR A 148 11.70 -3.02 -14.58
CA TYR A 148 10.32 -3.36 -14.93
C TYR A 148 10.16 -4.81 -15.39
N GLY A 149 11.13 -5.37 -16.11
CA GLY A 149 11.12 -6.78 -16.47
C GLY A 149 11.11 -7.68 -15.24
N SER A 150 11.99 -7.42 -14.28
CA SER A 150 12.03 -8.16 -13.00
C SER A 150 10.74 -7.97 -12.18
N TYR A 151 10.23 -6.73 -12.12
CA TYR A 151 8.98 -6.44 -11.42
C TYR A 151 7.79 -7.20 -12.00
N LEU A 152 7.66 -7.21 -13.32
CA LEU A 152 6.62 -7.98 -14.02
C LEU A 152 6.73 -9.48 -13.73
N SER A 153 7.93 -10.06 -13.87
CA SER A 153 8.13 -11.50 -13.68
C SER A 153 7.93 -11.93 -12.21
N THR A 154 8.35 -11.11 -11.25
CA THR A 154 8.31 -11.51 -9.85
C THR A 154 6.99 -11.17 -9.16
N TYR A 155 6.37 -10.07 -9.52
CA TYR A 155 5.17 -9.57 -8.85
C TYR A 155 3.90 -10.04 -9.55
N ILE A 156 3.78 -9.77 -10.85
CA ILE A 156 2.56 -10.09 -11.60
C ILE A 156 2.38 -11.60 -11.77
N GLU A 157 3.44 -12.34 -12.09
CA GLU A 157 3.34 -13.80 -12.21
C GLU A 157 2.92 -14.46 -10.90
N ARG A 158 3.41 -13.96 -9.76
CA ARG A 158 3.01 -14.45 -8.44
C ARG A 158 1.53 -14.21 -8.17
N ASP A 159 1.06 -12.98 -8.40
CA ASP A 159 -0.33 -12.62 -8.15
C ASP A 159 -1.30 -13.32 -9.11
N VAL A 160 -0.91 -13.50 -10.38
CA VAL A 160 -1.70 -14.27 -11.37
C VAL A 160 -1.80 -15.74 -10.98
N ARG A 161 -0.73 -16.36 -10.47
CA ARG A 161 -0.77 -17.75 -10.00
C ARG A 161 -1.72 -17.91 -8.82
N ASN A 162 -1.64 -17.02 -7.84
CA ASN A 162 -2.56 -17.05 -6.69
C ASN A 162 -4.04 -16.91 -7.10
N LEU A 163 -4.31 -16.15 -8.16
CA LEU A 163 -5.67 -16.04 -8.73
C LEU A 163 -6.11 -17.32 -9.43
N SER A 164 -5.22 -18.00 -10.17
CA SER A 164 -5.56 -19.25 -10.87
C SER A 164 -5.86 -20.40 -9.89
N ASP A 165 -5.15 -20.45 -8.77
CA ASP A 165 -5.37 -21.46 -7.72
C ASP A 165 -6.67 -21.22 -6.92
N SER A 166 -7.31 -20.07 -7.09
CA SER A 166 -8.57 -19.70 -6.43
C SER A 166 -9.81 -19.94 -7.32
N ILE A 167 -9.64 -20.42 -8.55
CA ILE A 167 -10.71 -20.59 -9.55
C ILE A 167 -11.14 -22.07 -9.70
N ASP A 168 -10.60 -23.00 -8.91
CA ASP A 168 -11.04 -24.41 -8.87
C ASP A 168 -12.25 -24.63 -7.96
#